data_fcefa63939d2dd59c8546ab96650b696
#
_entry.id   fcefa63939d2dd59c8546ab96650b696
#
_cell.length_a   1.000
_cell.length_b   1.000
_cell.length_c   1.000
_cell.angle_alpha   90.00
_cell.angle_beta   90.00
_cell.angle_gamma   90.00
#
_symmetry.space_group_name_H-M   'P 1'
#
loop_
_entity.id
_entity.type
_entity.pdbx_description
1 polymer ?
#
loop_
_entity_poly.entity_id
_entity_poly.type
_entity_poly.pdbx_seq_one_letter_code
_entity_poly.pdbx_strand_id
1 'polypeptide(L)'
;MIRRAGVVLRDAGRELRGRDLSLWAAGVTFFAVLAVVPLALVALRGAAFLGSPEFVRHGVSRWADALPDPHGPGPALSALTTAALGTPWTALLVTLLPATFYGEGLLRGLVQVAGQPAGALVGWRGRLMFVPVLVLSPTLAIAPLATADTVAGLYTRGGWPTFWGITLSFHIDWLIIASVTAIVFAGSAPRGVRRGPLVAGAFAVAAVLAGFFHGFLLFLAIPLDWSVPFGGLVVVGAVSALILWLYLLHVLLLLGYRLTLSAERTQLGAGGIDAEASKTPTRSPASGQVH
;
A
#
# COMPACT_ATOMS: atom_id res chain seq x y z
N MET A 1 -9.41 19.65 16.24
CA MET A 1 -8.71 18.58 15.50
C MET A 1 -7.66 17.86 16.36
N ILE A 2 -6.73 18.53 17.01
CA ILE A 2 -5.61 17.93 17.79
C ILE A 2 -6.08 16.97 18.91
N ARG A 3 -7.12 17.32 19.67
CA ARG A 3 -7.67 16.44 20.73
C ARG A 3 -8.20 15.11 20.16
N ARG A 4 -8.87 15.11 19.01
CA ARG A 4 -9.37 13.89 18.36
C ARG A 4 -8.23 12.99 17.88
N ALA A 5 -7.20 13.58 17.27
CA ALA A 5 -6.02 12.84 16.85
C ALA A 5 -5.33 12.15 18.06
N GLY A 6 -5.21 12.82 19.21
CA GLY A 6 -4.64 12.25 20.41
C GLY A 6 -5.45 11.07 20.98
N VAL A 7 -6.78 11.11 20.88
CA VAL A 7 -7.65 9.99 21.28
C VAL A 7 -7.44 8.78 20.37
N VAL A 8 -7.45 8.99 19.04
CA VAL A 8 -7.23 7.93 18.04
C VAL A 8 -5.87 7.26 18.24
N LEU A 9 -4.81 8.04 18.43
CA LEU A 9 -3.46 7.51 18.69
C LEU A 9 -3.38 6.70 19.97
N ARG A 10 -4.02 7.15 21.05
CA ARG A 10 -4.05 6.41 22.33
C ARG A 10 -4.84 5.12 22.20
N ASP A 11 -5.97 5.13 21.50
CA ASP A 11 -6.79 3.94 21.26
C ASP A 11 -6.00 2.94 20.43
N ALA A 12 -5.42 3.36 19.29
CA ALA A 12 -4.59 2.51 18.47
C ALA A 12 -3.41 1.92 19.25
N GLY A 13 -2.72 2.74 20.06
CA GLY A 13 -1.59 2.29 20.90
C GLY A 13 -2.00 1.31 21.99
N ARG A 14 -3.18 1.46 22.60
CA ARG A 14 -3.71 0.48 23.57
C ARG A 14 -3.99 -0.87 22.93
N GLU A 15 -4.62 -0.86 21.78
CA GLU A 15 -4.99 -2.06 21.05
C GLU A 15 -3.80 -2.80 20.45
N LEU A 16 -2.70 -2.10 20.17
CA LEU A 16 -1.45 -2.70 19.71
C LEU A 16 -0.60 -3.23 20.87
N ARG A 17 -0.89 -2.87 22.12
CA ARG A 17 -0.16 -3.44 23.26
C ARG A 17 -0.37 -4.95 23.35
N GLY A 18 0.74 -5.67 23.44
CA GLY A 18 0.73 -7.15 23.47
C GLY A 18 0.53 -7.80 22.09
N ARG A 19 0.46 -7.01 21.02
CA ARG A 19 0.48 -7.51 19.64
C ARG A 19 1.80 -7.17 19.00
N ASP A 20 2.51 -8.17 18.58
CA ASP A 20 3.80 -7.98 17.94
C ASP A 20 3.63 -7.51 16.49
N LEU A 21 3.44 -6.17 16.31
CA LEU A 21 3.28 -5.54 15.01
C LEU A 21 4.46 -5.85 14.09
N SER A 22 5.68 -5.90 14.66
CA SER A 22 6.90 -6.16 13.90
C SER A 22 6.92 -7.56 13.33
N LEU A 23 6.52 -8.56 14.11
CA LEU A 23 6.43 -9.95 13.68
C LEU A 23 5.37 -10.12 12.57
N TRP A 24 4.21 -9.49 12.70
CA TRP A 24 3.18 -9.53 11.66
C TRP A 24 3.60 -8.83 10.39
N ALA A 25 4.28 -7.68 10.49
CA ALA A 25 4.85 -7.00 9.33
C ALA A 25 5.91 -7.85 8.64
N ALA A 26 6.79 -8.52 9.39
CA ALA A 26 7.78 -9.44 8.85
C ALA A 26 7.11 -10.63 8.13
N GLY A 27 6.06 -11.21 8.70
CA GLY A 27 5.28 -12.27 8.07
C GLY A 27 4.63 -11.83 6.75
N VAL A 28 4.02 -10.65 6.71
CA VAL A 28 3.45 -10.09 5.47
C VAL A 28 4.55 -9.83 4.45
N THR A 29 5.70 -9.31 4.88
CA THR A 29 6.86 -9.06 4.01
C THR A 29 7.38 -10.33 3.37
N PHE A 30 7.44 -11.43 4.10
CA PHE A 30 7.82 -12.73 3.53
C PHE A 30 6.93 -13.11 2.33
N PHE A 31 5.62 -13.00 2.48
CA PHE A 31 4.68 -13.27 1.39
C PHE A 31 4.79 -12.24 0.25
N ALA A 32 5.09 -10.97 0.57
CA ALA A 32 5.31 -9.94 -0.44
C ALA A 32 6.54 -10.23 -1.30
N VAL A 33 7.65 -10.65 -0.69
CA VAL A 33 8.87 -11.03 -1.42
C VAL A 33 8.62 -12.19 -2.39
N LEU A 34 7.81 -13.18 -1.99
CA LEU A 34 7.42 -14.28 -2.88
C LEU A 34 6.52 -13.83 -4.03
N ALA A 35 5.75 -12.76 -3.83
CA ALA A 35 4.74 -12.30 -4.78
C ALA A 35 5.21 -11.17 -5.69
N VAL A 36 6.24 -10.39 -5.32
CA VAL A 36 6.62 -9.15 -6.04
C VAL A 36 6.97 -9.41 -7.50
N VAL A 37 7.78 -10.42 -7.80
CA VAL A 37 8.13 -10.76 -9.19
C VAL A 37 6.92 -11.32 -9.95
N PRO A 38 6.19 -12.33 -9.44
CA PRO A 38 4.94 -12.80 -10.05
C PRO A 38 3.94 -11.67 -10.34
N LEU A 39 3.73 -10.75 -9.40
CA LEU A 39 2.84 -9.59 -9.59
C LEU A 39 3.32 -8.68 -10.72
N ALA A 40 4.62 -8.38 -10.78
CA ALA A 40 5.19 -7.56 -11.83
C ALA A 40 5.06 -8.22 -13.21
N LEU A 41 5.28 -9.55 -13.30
CA LEU A 41 5.08 -10.30 -14.55
C LEU A 41 3.61 -10.21 -15.02
N VAL A 42 2.65 -10.40 -14.12
CA VAL A 42 1.21 -10.29 -14.43
C VAL A 42 0.86 -8.87 -14.87
N ALA A 43 1.33 -7.86 -14.14
CA ALA A 43 1.03 -6.46 -14.45
C ALA A 43 1.60 -6.04 -15.81
N LEU A 44 2.88 -6.32 -16.08
CA LEU A 44 3.55 -5.93 -17.33
C LEU A 44 3.02 -6.74 -18.53
N ARG A 45 2.83 -8.05 -18.38
CA ARG A 45 2.27 -8.89 -19.45
C ARG A 45 0.84 -8.51 -19.78
N GLY A 46 0.04 -8.24 -18.75
CA GLY A 46 -1.33 -7.77 -18.93
C GLY A 46 -1.40 -6.36 -19.51
N ALA A 47 -0.51 -5.44 -19.11
CA ALA A 47 -0.40 -4.12 -19.73
C ALA A 47 -0.01 -4.21 -21.21
N ALA A 48 0.89 -5.15 -21.58
CA ALA A 48 1.23 -5.41 -22.97
C ALA A 48 0.08 -6.00 -23.80
N PHE A 49 -0.82 -6.74 -23.16
CA PHE A 49 -2.04 -7.24 -23.80
C PHE A 49 -3.07 -6.13 -24.03
N LEU A 50 -3.20 -5.19 -23.09
CA LEU A 50 -4.13 -4.05 -23.19
C LEU A 50 -3.62 -2.94 -24.13
N GLY A 51 -2.30 -2.75 -24.20
CA GLY A 51 -1.63 -1.80 -25.09
C GLY A 51 -0.84 -2.52 -26.19
N SER A 52 0.48 -2.55 -26.03
CA SER A 52 1.37 -3.35 -26.88
C SER A 52 2.66 -3.72 -26.14
N PRO A 53 3.42 -4.74 -26.60
CA PRO A 53 4.73 -5.03 -26.05
C PRO A 53 5.71 -3.84 -26.17
N GLU A 54 5.63 -3.08 -27.27
CA GLU A 54 6.46 -1.90 -27.52
C GLU A 54 6.15 -0.77 -26.52
N PHE A 55 4.86 -0.55 -26.23
CA PHE A 55 4.42 0.41 -25.23
C PHE A 55 5.03 0.11 -23.84
N VAL A 56 5.02 -1.17 -23.43
CA VAL A 56 5.60 -1.58 -22.15
C VAL A 56 7.12 -1.44 -22.16
N ARG A 57 7.80 -1.89 -23.22
CA ARG A 57 9.27 -1.73 -23.32
C ARG A 57 9.69 -0.27 -23.27
N HIS A 58 9.01 0.56 -24.05
CA HIS A 58 9.29 2.00 -24.08
C HIS A 58 9.07 2.64 -22.69
N GLY A 59 7.90 2.45 -22.09
CA GLY A 59 7.59 3.02 -20.79
C GLY A 59 8.56 2.58 -19.68
N VAL A 60 8.94 1.29 -19.64
CA VAL A 60 9.91 0.79 -18.67
C VAL A 60 11.31 1.35 -18.91
N SER A 61 11.76 1.46 -20.20
CA SER A 61 13.06 2.04 -20.49
C SER A 61 13.13 3.51 -20.07
N ARG A 62 12.08 4.29 -20.30
CA ARG A 62 12.00 5.69 -19.87
C ARG A 62 12.08 5.85 -18.34
N TRP A 63 11.44 4.94 -17.60
CA TRP A 63 11.59 4.91 -16.13
C TRP A 63 13.00 4.48 -15.71
N ALA A 64 13.59 3.48 -16.37
CA ALA A 64 14.96 3.05 -16.07
C ALA A 64 15.98 4.20 -16.25
N ASP A 65 15.81 5.01 -17.32
CA ASP A 65 16.64 6.17 -17.59
C ASP A 65 16.45 7.31 -16.58
N ALA A 66 15.26 7.40 -15.96
CA ALA A 66 14.93 8.44 -14.98
C ALA A 66 15.33 8.07 -13.54
N LEU A 67 15.60 6.80 -13.26
CA LEU A 67 16.01 6.34 -11.94
C LEU A 67 17.49 6.65 -11.65
N PRO A 68 17.85 6.91 -10.37
CA PRO A 68 19.24 7.08 -9.98
C PRO A 68 20.09 5.85 -10.32
N ASP A 69 21.25 6.05 -10.95
CA ASP A 69 22.11 4.98 -11.47
C ASP A 69 23.06 4.32 -10.47
N PRO A 70 23.35 4.83 -9.24
CA PRO A 70 24.37 4.23 -8.36
C PRO A 70 24.21 2.72 -8.11
N HIS A 71 22.98 2.18 -8.25
CA HIS A 71 22.67 0.77 -7.98
C HIS A 71 22.14 -0.01 -9.19
N GLY A 72 22.20 0.58 -10.39
CA GLY A 72 21.89 -0.07 -11.66
C GLY A 72 20.49 -0.70 -11.76
N PRO A 73 19.39 0.00 -11.42
CA PRO A 73 18.06 -0.59 -11.51
C PRO A 73 17.62 -0.88 -12.96
N GLY A 74 18.18 -0.19 -13.94
CA GLY A 74 17.84 -0.33 -15.35
C GLY A 74 17.97 -1.76 -15.89
N PRO A 75 19.11 -2.46 -15.70
CA PRO A 75 19.26 -3.86 -16.12
C PRO A 75 18.24 -4.79 -15.48
N ALA A 76 17.89 -4.60 -14.20
CA ALA A 76 16.90 -5.41 -13.50
C ALA A 76 15.50 -5.20 -14.07
N LEU A 77 15.11 -3.95 -14.34
CA LEU A 77 13.83 -3.61 -14.97
C LEU A 77 13.73 -4.15 -16.41
N SER A 78 14.82 -4.05 -17.18
CA SER A 78 14.89 -4.61 -18.52
C SER A 78 14.76 -6.14 -18.53
N ALA A 79 15.45 -6.83 -17.63
CA ALA A 79 15.36 -8.28 -17.46
C ALA A 79 13.93 -8.71 -17.05
N LEU A 80 13.31 -8.00 -16.10
CA LEU A 80 11.94 -8.23 -15.67
C LEU A 80 10.94 -8.04 -16.82
N THR A 81 11.11 -6.98 -17.62
CA THR A 81 10.26 -6.70 -18.79
C THR A 81 10.41 -7.79 -19.85
N THR A 82 11.64 -8.20 -20.13
CA THR A 82 11.92 -9.29 -21.08
C THR A 82 11.28 -10.59 -20.62
N ALA A 83 11.42 -10.94 -19.34
CA ALA A 83 10.79 -12.10 -18.74
C ALA A 83 9.26 -12.02 -18.83
N ALA A 84 8.66 -10.86 -18.50
CA ALA A 84 7.22 -10.68 -18.55
C ALA A 84 6.66 -10.86 -19.98
N LEU A 85 7.30 -10.24 -20.97
CA LEU A 85 6.86 -10.30 -22.36
C LEU A 85 7.12 -11.67 -23.00
N GLY A 86 8.16 -12.39 -22.58
CA GLY A 86 8.50 -13.73 -23.04
C GLY A 86 7.70 -14.85 -22.36
N THR A 87 7.06 -14.59 -21.21
CA THR A 87 6.33 -15.61 -20.46
C THR A 87 5.01 -15.97 -21.17
N PRO A 88 4.79 -17.26 -21.53
CA PRO A 88 3.53 -17.68 -22.11
C PRO A 88 2.38 -17.60 -21.09
N TRP A 89 1.15 -17.39 -21.57
CA TRP A 89 -0.03 -17.24 -20.71
C TRP A 89 -0.24 -18.41 -19.75
N THR A 90 0.07 -19.64 -20.19
CA THR A 90 -0.02 -20.82 -19.34
C THR A 90 0.94 -20.78 -18.15
N ALA A 91 2.18 -20.34 -18.37
CA ALA A 91 3.15 -20.17 -17.30
C ALA A 91 2.75 -18.99 -16.38
N LEU A 92 2.15 -17.94 -16.94
CA LEU A 92 1.64 -16.82 -16.14
C LEU A 92 0.55 -17.27 -15.16
N LEU A 93 -0.33 -18.21 -15.54
CA LEU A 93 -1.32 -18.79 -14.64
C LEU A 93 -0.67 -19.48 -13.43
N VAL A 94 0.48 -20.16 -13.64
CA VAL A 94 1.25 -20.75 -12.54
C VAL A 94 1.80 -19.68 -11.60
N THR A 95 2.22 -18.53 -12.14
CA THR A 95 2.75 -17.43 -11.33
C THR A 95 1.68 -16.72 -10.48
N LEU A 96 0.39 -16.88 -10.83
CA LEU A 96 -0.70 -16.34 -10.00
C LEU A 96 -0.74 -16.99 -8.61
N LEU A 97 -0.36 -18.27 -8.50
CA LEU A 97 -0.40 -18.97 -7.22
C LEU A 97 0.46 -18.29 -6.15
N PRO A 98 1.77 -18.07 -6.34
CA PRO A 98 2.58 -17.33 -5.35
C PRO A 98 2.12 -15.88 -5.18
N ALA A 99 1.61 -15.21 -6.23
CA ALA A 99 1.06 -13.87 -6.11
C ALA A 99 -0.13 -13.80 -5.15
N THR A 100 -1.00 -14.83 -5.13
CA THR A 100 -2.14 -14.88 -4.19
C THR A 100 -1.73 -15.08 -2.73
N PHE A 101 -0.55 -15.67 -2.46
CA PHE A 101 -0.06 -15.82 -1.08
C PHE A 101 0.14 -14.48 -0.38
N TYR A 102 0.47 -13.43 -1.12
CA TYR A 102 0.54 -12.11 -0.54
C TYR A 102 -0.81 -11.67 0.06
N GLY A 103 -1.91 -11.93 -0.62
CA GLY A 103 -3.25 -11.67 -0.07
C GLY A 103 -3.54 -12.45 1.21
N GLU A 104 -3.07 -13.71 1.30
CA GLU A 104 -3.17 -14.50 2.54
C GLU A 104 -2.38 -13.86 3.68
N GLY A 105 -1.10 -13.55 3.47
CA GLY A 105 -0.24 -12.92 4.47
C GLY A 105 -0.81 -11.58 4.93
N LEU A 106 -1.27 -10.77 3.97
CA LEU A 106 -1.85 -9.46 4.21
C LEU A 106 -3.12 -9.54 5.06
N LEU A 107 -4.07 -10.42 4.70
CA LEU A 107 -5.30 -10.60 5.50
C LEU A 107 -4.99 -11.10 6.91
N ARG A 108 -4.04 -12.02 7.09
CA ARG A 108 -3.61 -12.50 8.41
C ARG A 108 -3.08 -11.35 9.27
N GLY A 109 -2.20 -10.51 8.74
CA GLY A 109 -1.68 -9.33 9.43
C GLY A 109 -2.78 -8.34 9.81
N LEU A 110 -3.67 -8.00 8.87
CA LEU A 110 -4.76 -7.05 9.09
C LEU A 110 -5.78 -7.54 10.14
N VAL A 111 -6.16 -8.82 10.09
CA VAL A 111 -7.06 -9.45 11.08
C VAL A 111 -6.45 -9.39 12.48
N GLN A 112 -5.15 -9.65 12.61
CA GLN A 112 -4.45 -9.61 13.88
C GLN A 112 -4.38 -8.19 14.47
N VAL A 113 -4.00 -7.19 13.67
CA VAL A 113 -3.98 -5.80 14.19
C VAL A 113 -5.38 -5.24 14.42
N ALA A 114 -6.42 -5.77 13.75
CA ALA A 114 -7.82 -5.45 14.03
C ALA A 114 -8.33 -6.09 15.33
N GLY A 115 -7.63 -7.06 15.90
CA GLY A 115 -8.06 -7.77 17.10
C GLY A 115 -9.14 -8.80 16.85
N GLN A 116 -9.22 -9.33 15.65
CA GLN A 116 -10.18 -10.35 15.30
C GLN A 116 -9.59 -11.75 15.42
N PRO A 117 -10.41 -12.75 15.78
CA PRO A 117 -9.97 -14.14 15.72
C PRO A 117 -9.71 -14.53 14.26
N ALA A 118 -8.57 -15.15 14.00
CA ALA A 118 -8.28 -15.74 12.71
C ALA A 118 -9.20 -16.96 12.50
N GLY A 119 -10.13 -16.87 11.56
CA GLY A 119 -10.97 -18.02 11.20
C GLY A 119 -10.18 -19.09 10.45
N ALA A 120 -10.67 -20.34 10.45
CA ALA A 120 -10.01 -21.46 9.80
C ALA A 120 -9.72 -21.23 8.29
N LEU A 121 -10.55 -20.47 7.62
CA LEU A 121 -10.42 -20.17 6.17
C LEU A 121 -9.73 -18.82 5.88
N VAL A 122 -9.04 -18.21 6.86
CA VAL A 122 -8.42 -16.89 6.68
C VAL A 122 -7.44 -16.87 5.49
N GLY A 123 -6.69 -17.91 5.27
CA GLY A 123 -5.77 -18.02 4.13
C GLY A 123 -6.47 -17.93 2.79
N TRP A 124 -7.48 -18.77 2.55
CA TRP A 124 -8.26 -18.75 1.31
C TRP A 124 -9.02 -17.43 1.10
N ARG A 125 -9.60 -16.86 2.16
CA ARG A 125 -10.23 -15.54 2.09
C ARG A 125 -9.24 -14.45 1.69
N GLY A 126 -8.02 -14.50 2.20
CA GLY A 126 -6.96 -13.57 1.82
C GLY A 126 -6.58 -13.69 0.35
N ARG A 127 -6.42 -14.92 -0.15
CA ARG A 127 -6.15 -15.16 -1.58
C ARG A 127 -7.27 -14.62 -2.46
N LEU A 128 -8.53 -14.92 -2.13
CA LEU A 128 -9.69 -14.42 -2.88
C LEU A 128 -9.84 -12.89 -2.80
N MET A 129 -9.59 -12.30 -1.63
CA MET A 129 -9.59 -10.85 -1.44
C MET A 129 -8.57 -10.16 -2.36
N PHE A 130 -7.47 -10.81 -2.68
CA PHE A 130 -6.41 -10.25 -3.51
C PHE A 130 -6.65 -10.40 -5.02
N VAL A 131 -7.58 -11.27 -5.44
CA VAL A 131 -7.91 -11.46 -6.87
C VAL A 131 -8.28 -10.15 -7.58
N PRO A 132 -9.10 -9.25 -7.02
CA PRO A 132 -9.37 -7.96 -7.66
C PRO A 132 -8.11 -7.13 -7.91
N VAL A 133 -7.13 -7.16 -7.00
CA VAL A 133 -5.84 -6.48 -7.18
C VAL A 133 -5.05 -7.08 -8.34
N LEU A 134 -5.01 -8.41 -8.45
CA LEU A 134 -4.37 -9.11 -9.56
C LEU A 134 -5.01 -8.76 -10.90
N VAL A 135 -6.35 -8.74 -10.96
CA VAL A 135 -7.10 -8.40 -12.18
C VAL A 135 -6.91 -6.94 -12.57
N LEU A 136 -6.80 -6.03 -11.60
CA LEU A 136 -6.58 -4.61 -11.85
C LEU A 136 -5.12 -4.25 -12.10
N SER A 137 -4.17 -5.07 -11.69
CA SER A 137 -2.73 -4.74 -11.78
C SER A 137 -2.26 -4.37 -13.20
N PRO A 138 -2.72 -4.99 -14.31
CA PRO A 138 -2.37 -4.56 -15.65
C PRO A 138 -2.85 -3.13 -15.96
N THR A 139 -4.10 -2.83 -15.61
CA THR A 139 -4.69 -1.49 -15.83
C THR A 139 -3.98 -0.44 -14.99
N LEU A 140 -3.65 -0.75 -13.74
CA LEU A 140 -2.90 0.14 -12.85
C LEU A 140 -1.48 0.40 -13.36
N ALA A 141 -0.85 -0.57 -14.05
CA ALA A 141 0.46 -0.39 -14.65
C ALA A 141 0.45 0.54 -15.89
N ILE A 142 -0.69 0.73 -16.55
CA ILE A 142 -0.78 1.60 -17.73
C ILE A 142 -0.48 3.06 -17.37
N ALA A 143 -0.97 3.56 -16.24
CA ALA A 143 -0.81 4.96 -15.87
C ALA A 143 0.67 5.40 -15.76
N PRO A 144 1.55 4.73 -14.98
CA PRO A 144 2.96 5.07 -14.95
C PRO A 144 3.66 4.84 -16.29
N LEU A 145 3.29 3.82 -17.07
CA LEU A 145 3.88 3.56 -18.38
C LEU A 145 3.50 4.64 -19.40
N ALA A 146 2.24 5.08 -19.43
CA ALA A 146 1.76 6.11 -20.34
C ALA A 146 2.33 7.50 -20.01
N THR A 147 2.69 7.76 -18.78
CA THR A 147 3.25 9.03 -18.32
C THR A 147 4.77 9.05 -18.27
N ALA A 148 5.43 7.93 -18.61
CA ALA A 148 6.87 7.76 -18.46
C ALA A 148 7.69 8.82 -19.20
N ASP A 149 7.36 9.15 -20.46
CA ASP A 149 8.03 10.20 -21.23
C ASP A 149 7.89 11.58 -20.60
N THR A 150 6.69 11.92 -20.13
CA THR A 150 6.42 13.19 -19.50
C THR A 150 7.20 13.34 -18.19
N VAL A 151 7.15 12.32 -17.34
CA VAL A 151 7.81 12.34 -16.03
C VAL A 151 9.34 12.32 -16.19
N ALA A 152 9.88 11.43 -17.03
CA ALA A 152 11.31 11.39 -17.31
C ALA A 152 11.82 12.70 -17.91
N GLY A 153 11.07 13.29 -18.86
CA GLY A 153 11.39 14.58 -19.44
C GLY A 153 11.34 15.74 -18.45
N LEU A 154 10.49 15.68 -17.42
CA LEU A 154 10.45 16.65 -16.34
C LEU A 154 11.63 16.48 -15.38
N TYR A 155 12.02 15.25 -15.06
CA TYR A 155 13.16 14.99 -14.18
C TYR A 155 14.50 15.47 -14.73
N THR A 156 14.70 15.34 -16.05
CA THR A 156 15.96 15.72 -16.71
C THR A 156 16.17 17.21 -16.87
N ARG A 157 15.10 18.04 -16.77
CA ARG A 157 15.17 19.49 -16.98
C ARG A 157 15.69 20.29 -15.79
N GLY A 158 15.70 19.72 -14.59
CA GLY A 158 16.10 20.39 -13.35
C GLY A 158 15.12 21.49 -12.89
N GLY A 159 15.27 21.98 -11.66
CA GLY A 159 14.48 23.08 -11.12
C GLY A 159 12.97 22.83 -11.03
N TRP A 160 12.15 23.80 -11.42
CA TRP A 160 10.69 23.70 -11.36
C TRP A 160 10.08 22.54 -12.16
N PRO A 161 10.55 22.20 -13.38
CA PRO A 161 10.10 20.99 -14.07
C PRO A 161 10.27 19.72 -13.25
N THR A 162 11.40 19.54 -12.57
CA THR A 162 11.64 18.35 -11.71
C THR A 162 10.64 18.31 -10.56
N PHE A 163 10.32 19.43 -9.92
CA PHE A 163 9.28 19.49 -8.88
C PHE A 163 7.92 18.99 -9.43
N TRP A 164 7.53 19.42 -10.62
CA TRP A 164 6.29 18.95 -11.24
C TRP A 164 6.36 17.45 -11.63
N GLY A 165 7.52 16.97 -12.05
CA GLY A 165 7.74 15.54 -12.31
C GLY A 165 7.54 14.69 -11.05
N ILE A 166 8.13 15.12 -9.92
CA ILE A 166 7.95 14.45 -8.61
C ILE A 166 6.48 14.52 -8.18
N THR A 167 5.84 15.66 -8.33
CA THR A 167 4.44 15.84 -7.96
C THR A 167 3.52 14.94 -8.78
N LEU A 168 3.73 14.87 -10.10
CA LEU A 168 2.94 14.03 -10.99
C LEU A 168 3.12 12.54 -10.67
N SER A 169 4.37 12.06 -10.58
CA SER A 169 4.64 10.66 -10.25
C SER A 169 4.09 10.28 -8.88
N PHE A 170 4.23 11.17 -7.87
CA PHE A 170 3.67 10.94 -6.55
C PHE A 170 2.14 10.75 -6.60
N HIS A 171 1.41 11.58 -7.34
CA HIS A 171 -0.04 11.46 -7.42
C HIS A 171 -0.50 10.20 -8.17
N ILE A 172 0.23 9.81 -9.20
CA ILE A 172 -0.03 8.54 -9.90
C ILE A 172 0.16 7.36 -8.94
N ASP A 173 1.29 7.29 -8.27
CA ASP A 173 1.59 6.24 -7.30
C ASP A 173 0.61 6.24 -6.13
N TRP A 174 0.29 7.43 -5.60
CA TRP A 174 -0.71 7.59 -4.56
C TRP A 174 -2.08 7.03 -4.97
N LEU A 175 -2.58 7.35 -6.16
CA LEU A 175 -3.87 6.86 -6.64
C LEU A 175 -3.86 5.33 -6.85
N ILE A 176 -2.76 4.78 -7.36
CA ILE A 176 -2.58 3.33 -7.52
C ILE A 176 -2.59 2.64 -6.14
N ILE A 177 -1.76 3.12 -5.23
CA ILE A 177 -1.65 2.56 -3.87
C ILE A 177 -2.97 2.74 -3.12
N ALA A 178 -3.67 3.88 -3.27
CA ALA A 178 -4.96 4.13 -2.64
C ALA A 178 -6.04 3.17 -3.14
N SER A 179 -6.07 2.90 -4.44
CA SER A 179 -7.01 1.95 -5.04
C SER A 179 -6.81 0.53 -4.48
N VAL A 180 -5.56 0.06 -4.45
CA VAL A 180 -5.20 -1.24 -3.88
C VAL A 180 -5.50 -1.29 -2.38
N THR A 181 -5.10 -0.27 -1.62
CA THR A 181 -5.31 -0.19 -0.17
C THR A 181 -6.80 -0.15 0.17
N ALA A 182 -7.61 0.56 -0.61
CA ALA A 182 -9.06 0.61 -0.42
C ALA A 182 -9.73 -0.77 -0.62
N ILE A 183 -9.33 -1.52 -1.66
CA ILE A 183 -9.80 -2.89 -1.90
C ILE A 183 -9.42 -3.79 -0.72
N VAL A 184 -8.16 -3.71 -0.28
CA VAL A 184 -7.63 -4.51 0.82
C VAL A 184 -8.31 -4.18 2.15
N PHE A 185 -8.48 -2.91 2.49
CA PHE A 185 -9.16 -2.48 3.72
C PHE A 185 -10.63 -2.87 3.71
N ALA A 186 -11.33 -2.70 2.59
CA ALA A 186 -12.73 -3.10 2.45
C ALA A 186 -12.92 -4.63 2.58
N GLY A 187 -12.00 -5.42 2.01
CA GLY A 187 -12.05 -6.89 2.08
C GLY A 187 -11.68 -7.48 3.45
N SER A 188 -10.87 -6.74 4.25
CA SER A 188 -10.42 -7.15 5.58
C SER A 188 -11.25 -6.56 6.73
N ALA A 189 -12.17 -5.65 6.43
CA ALA A 189 -12.92 -4.91 7.45
C ALA A 189 -13.72 -5.82 8.38
N PRO A 190 -13.73 -5.51 9.70
CA PRO A 190 -14.67 -6.11 10.64
C PRO A 190 -16.14 -5.90 10.22
N ARG A 191 -17.02 -6.83 10.60
CA ARG A 191 -18.45 -6.63 10.38
C ARG A 191 -18.96 -5.38 11.11
N GLY A 192 -19.76 -4.58 10.41
CA GLY A 192 -20.35 -3.35 10.98
C GLY A 192 -19.51 -2.09 10.80
N VAL A 193 -18.29 -2.16 10.31
CA VAL A 193 -17.48 -0.99 10.00
C VAL A 193 -17.98 -0.31 8.72
N ARG A 194 -18.13 1.01 8.77
CA ARG A 194 -18.63 1.81 7.65
C ARG A 194 -17.57 1.91 6.54
N ARG A 195 -17.99 1.75 5.28
CA ARG A 195 -17.09 1.77 4.12
C ARG A 195 -16.47 3.15 3.87
N GLY A 196 -17.20 4.23 4.06
CA GLY A 196 -16.70 5.59 3.82
C GLY A 196 -15.44 5.94 4.61
N PRO A 197 -15.42 5.82 5.95
CA PRO A 197 -14.22 6.01 6.76
C PRO A 197 -13.05 5.08 6.38
N LEU A 198 -13.33 3.83 5.99
CA LEU A 198 -12.30 2.90 5.53
C LEU A 198 -11.62 3.39 4.24
N VAL A 199 -12.41 3.83 3.26
CA VAL A 199 -11.88 4.37 2.01
C VAL A 199 -11.08 5.64 2.28
N ALA A 200 -11.62 6.58 3.06
CA ALA A 200 -10.88 7.80 3.44
C ALA A 200 -9.57 7.48 4.15
N GLY A 201 -9.59 6.51 5.09
CA GLY A 201 -8.39 6.01 5.75
C GLY A 201 -7.39 5.36 4.80
N ALA A 202 -7.87 4.57 3.83
CA ALA A 202 -7.04 3.97 2.80
C ALA A 202 -6.31 5.03 1.96
N PHE A 203 -6.99 6.11 1.56
CA PHE A 203 -6.36 7.22 0.84
C PHE A 203 -5.31 7.95 1.69
N ALA A 204 -5.59 8.17 2.98
CA ALA A 204 -4.62 8.79 3.89
C ALA A 204 -3.39 7.89 4.10
N VAL A 205 -3.58 6.58 4.30
CA VAL A 205 -2.49 5.61 4.43
C VAL A 205 -1.69 5.51 3.14
N ALA A 206 -2.37 5.48 2.00
CA ALA A 206 -1.72 5.44 0.69
C ALA A 206 -0.83 6.66 0.43
N ALA A 207 -1.20 7.86 0.92
CA ALA A 207 -0.35 9.04 0.81
C ALA A 207 0.96 8.87 1.59
N VAL A 208 0.90 8.28 2.78
CA VAL A 208 2.10 7.95 3.58
C VAL A 208 2.95 6.90 2.87
N LEU A 209 2.32 5.84 2.33
CA LEU A 209 3.02 4.78 1.61
C LEU A 209 3.66 5.29 0.31
N ALA A 210 2.97 6.15 -0.46
CA ALA A 210 3.52 6.77 -1.65
C ALA A 210 4.71 7.69 -1.32
N GLY A 211 4.59 8.50 -0.25
CA GLY A 211 5.71 9.31 0.24
C GLY A 211 6.91 8.45 0.66
N PHE A 212 6.66 7.36 1.34
CA PHE A 212 7.70 6.41 1.74
C PHE A 212 8.32 5.69 0.53
N PHE A 213 7.53 5.35 -0.49
CA PHE A 213 8.01 4.78 -1.75
C PHE A 213 8.94 5.77 -2.48
N HIS A 214 8.56 7.05 -2.59
CA HIS A 214 9.44 8.09 -3.13
C HIS A 214 10.69 8.30 -2.28
N GLY A 215 10.58 8.17 -0.96
CA GLY A 215 11.73 8.15 -0.05
C GLY A 215 12.72 7.01 -0.36
N PHE A 216 12.24 5.86 -0.82
CA PHE A 216 13.10 4.76 -1.28
C PHE A 216 13.88 5.12 -2.55
N LEU A 217 13.26 5.80 -3.49
CA LEU A 217 13.96 6.27 -4.69
C LEU A 217 15.07 7.25 -4.32
N LEU A 218 14.81 8.17 -3.38
CA LEU A 218 15.85 9.06 -2.85
C LEU A 218 16.95 8.31 -2.11
N PHE A 219 16.58 7.29 -1.34
CA PHE A 219 17.53 6.43 -0.64
C PHE A 219 18.45 5.66 -1.62
N LEU A 220 17.91 5.17 -2.75
CA LEU A 220 18.69 4.54 -3.80
C LEU A 220 19.67 5.52 -4.49
N ALA A 221 19.37 6.82 -4.45
CA ALA A 221 20.28 7.85 -4.98
C ALA A 221 21.51 8.09 -4.08
N ILE A 222 21.50 7.62 -2.82
CA ILE A 222 22.64 7.74 -1.91
C ILE A 222 23.67 6.66 -2.29
N PRO A 223 24.92 7.02 -2.57
CA PRO A 223 25.96 6.08 -3.00
C PRO A 223 26.50 5.25 -1.81
N LEU A 224 25.60 4.46 -1.17
CA LEU A 224 25.96 3.54 -0.10
C LEU A 224 26.19 2.15 -0.69
N ASP A 225 27.32 1.54 -0.34
CA ASP A 225 27.56 0.15 -0.71
C ASP A 225 26.89 -0.81 0.27
N TRP A 226 25.70 -1.25 -0.11
CA TRP A 226 24.89 -2.20 0.66
C TRP A 226 25.48 -3.60 0.71
N SER A 227 26.51 -3.89 -0.09
CA SER A 227 27.18 -5.19 -0.05
C SER A 227 28.14 -5.33 1.14
N VAL A 228 28.63 -4.21 1.70
CA VAL A 228 29.63 -4.21 2.78
C VAL A 228 29.21 -5.06 4.00
N PRO A 229 27.99 -4.91 4.56
CA PRO A 229 27.55 -5.75 5.67
C PRO A 229 27.44 -7.23 5.32
N PHE A 230 27.43 -7.57 4.03
CA PHE A 230 27.25 -8.94 3.50
C PHE A 230 28.51 -9.46 2.82
N GLY A 231 29.70 -8.99 3.25
CA GLY A 231 30.98 -9.47 2.72
C GLY A 231 31.23 -9.18 1.24
N GLY A 232 30.68 -8.10 0.70
CA GLY A 232 30.82 -7.72 -0.70
C GLY A 232 29.84 -8.39 -1.67
N LEU A 233 28.86 -9.18 -1.17
CA LEU A 233 27.85 -9.83 -1.99
C LEU A 233 26.76 -8.85 -2.42
N VAL A 234 26.94 -8.19 -3.57
CA VAL A 234 26.06 -7.12 -4.10
C VAL A 234 24.59 -7.54 -4.17
N VAL A 235 24.31 -8.73 -4.70
CA VAL A 235 22.92 -9.24 -4.82
C VAL A 235 22.28 -9.42 -3.45
N VAL A 236 23.02 -9.94 -2.46
CA VAL A 236 22.52 -10.13 -1.10
C VAL A 236 22.23 -8.78 -0.45
N GLY A 237 23.11 -7.81 -0.61
CA GLY A 237 22.91 -6.44 -0.12
C GLY A 237 21.67 -5.79 -0.71
N ALA A 238 21.51 -5.83 -2.03
CA ALA A 238 20.35 -5.26 -2.74
C ALA A 238 19.02 -5.92 -2.32
N VAL A 239 18.98 -7.26 -2.25
CA VAL A 239 17.79 -8.00 -1.79
C VAL A 239 17.48 -7.68 -0.34
N SER A 240 18.48 -7.59 0.54
CA SER A 240 18.27 -7.24 1.95
C SER A 240 17.72 -5.84 2.12
N ALA A 241 18.23 -4.85 1.36
CA ALA A 241 17.70 -3.48 1.34
C ALA A 241 16.24 -3.45 0.89
N LEU A 242 15.89 -4.19 -0.17
CA LEU A 242 14.52 -4.29 -0.64
C LEU A 242 13.59 -4.94 0.41
N ILE A 243 14.03 -6.02 1.05
CA ILE A 243 13.25 -6.69 2.10
C ILE A 243 13.03 -5.76 3.29
N LEU A 244 14.06 -5.04 3.74
CA LEU A 244 13.93 -4.07 4.82
C LEU A 244 12.94 -2.97 4.48
N TRP A 245 12.98 -2.46 3.23
CA TRP A 245 12.06 -1.43 2.78
C TRP A 245 10.61 -1.93 2.71
N LEU A 246 10.40 -3.12 2.16
CA LEU A 246 9.08 -3.78 2.16
C LEU A 246 8.57 -4.00 3.59
N TYR A 247 9.45 -4.40 4.51
CA TYR A 247 9.08 -4.54 5.93
C TYR A 247 8.56 -3.23 6.52
N LEU A 248 9.26 -2.13 6.31
CA LEU A 248 8.83 -0.82 6.80
C LEU A 248 7.50 -0.36 6.16
N LEU A 249 7.30 -0.63 4.86
CA LEU A 249 6.01 -0.40 4.19
C LEU A 249 4.87 -1.17 4.85
N HIS A 250 5.10 -2.44 5.22
CA HIS A 250 4.08 -3.26 5.88
C HIS A 250 3.82 -2.81 7.32
N VAL A 251 4.84 -2.34 8.04
CA VAL A 251 4.65 -1.70 9.36
C VAL A 251 3.72 -0.48 9.22
N LEU A 252 3.99 0.40 8.25
CA LEU A 252 3.17 1.58 7.99
C LEU A 252 1.73 1.21 7.57
N LEU A 253 1.58 0.21 6.70
CA LEU A 253 0.28 -0.27 6.25
C LEU A 253 -0.57 -0.82 7.40
N LEU A 254 0.00 -1.72 8.22
CA LEU A 254 -0.70 -2.33 9.35
C LEU A 254 -1.05 -1.31 10.43
N LEU A 255 -0.13 -0.39 10.74
CA LEU A 255 -0.37 0.71 11.66
C LEU A 255 -1.45 1.65 11.12
N GLY A 256 -1.39 2.01 9.84
CA GLY A 256 -2.37 2.85 9.17
C GLY A 256 -3.77 2.23 9.17
N TYR A 257 -3.87 0.93 8.93
CA TYR A 257 -5.14 0.21 9.05
C TYR A 257 -5.72 0.29 10.47
N ARG A 258 -4.87 0.05 11.49
CA ARG A 258 -5.31 0.16 12.90
C ARG A 258 -5.79 1.56 13.23
N LEU A 259 -5.06 2.59 12.81
CA LEU A 259 -5.45 3.99 13.00
C LEU A 259 -6.80 4.31 12.34
N THR A 260 -7.04 3.78 11.14
CA THR A 260 -8.31 3.92 10.42
C THR A 260 -9.48 3.33 11.22
N LEU A 261 -9.32 2.12 11.76
CA LEU A 261 -10.34 1.48 12.60
C LEU A 261 -10.59 2.25 13.91
N SER A 262 -9.54 2.78 14.54
CA SER A 262 -9.67 3.58 15.76
C SER A 262 -10.36 4.92 15.50
N ALA A 263 -10.08 5.55 14.38
CA ALA A 263 -10.74 6.80 13.97
C ALA A 263 -12.25 6.61 13.74
N GLU A 264 -12.64 5.51 13.12
CA GLU A 264 -14.05 5.18 12.88
C GLU A 264 -14.80 4.94 14.20
N ARG A 265 -14.24 4.15 15.12
CA ARG A 265 -14.81 3.93 16.47
C ARG A 265 -15.01 5.24 17.23
N THR A 266 -14.04 6.14 17.19
CA THR A 266 -14.11 7.44 17.86
C THR A 266 -15.22 8.32 17.28
N GLN A 267 -15.47 8.26 15.98
CA GLN A 267 -16.57 8.98 15.33
C GLN A 267 -17.93 8.44 15.74
N LEU A 268 -18.09 7.12 15.81
CA LEU A 268 -19.34 6.49 16.26
C LEU A 268 -19.66 6.81 17.72
N GLY A 269 -18.67 6.79 18.61
CA GLY A 269 -18.83 7.17 20.01
C GLY A 269 -19.26 8.63 20.19
N ALA A 270 -18.71 9.55 19.42
CA ALA A 270 -19.08 10.96 19.44
C ALA A 270 -20.53 11.18 18.94
N GLY A 271 -20.90 10.56 17.83
CA GLY A 271 -22.26 10.66 17.29
C GLY A 271 -23.34 10.04 18.18
N GLY A 272 -23.02 9.02 18.97
CA GLY A 272 -23.94 8.43 19.97
C GLY A 272 -24.24 9.37 21.13
N ILE A 273 -23.23 10.08 21.62
CA ILE A 273 -23.39 11.04 22.72
C ILE A 273 -24.25 12.25 22.30
N ASP A 274 -24.03 12.76 21.09
CA ASP A 274 -24.80 13.88 20.55
C ASP A 274 -26.29 13.49 20.30
N ALA A 275 -26.55 12.26 19.86
CA ALA A 275 -27.89 11.73 19.65
C ALA A 275 -28.65 11.52 20.97
N GLU A 276 -27.98 11.16 22.05
CA GLU A 276 -28.56 10.96 23.38
C GLU A 276 -28.81 12.31 24.08
N ALA A 277 -27.91 13.28 23.91
CA ALA A 277 -28.09 14.64 24.39
C ALA A 277 -29.31 15.35 23.72
N SER A 278 -29.56 15.06 22.44
CA SER A 278 -30.71 15.58 21.69
C SER A 278 -32.07 14.97 22.09
N LYS A 279 -32.08 13.81 22.76
CA LYS A 279 -33.28 13.11 23.21
C LYS A 279 -33.70 13.45 24.64
N THR A 280 -32.89 14.19 25.40
CA THR A 280 -33.22 14.61 26.75
C THR A 280 -34.24 15.77 26.66
N PRO A 281 -35.51 15.56 27.02
CA PRO A 281 -36.49 16.64 26.96
C PRO A 281 -36.09 17.72 27.98
N THR A 282 -36.00 18.97 27.53
CA THR A 282 -35.92 20.16 28.38
C THR A 282 -37.06 20.11 29.38
N ARG A 283 -36.78 19.75 30.64
CA ARG A 283 -37.71 19.93 31.72
C ARG A 283 -38.08 21.41 31.78
N SER A 284 -39.28 21.77 31.33
CA SER A 284 -39.88 23.07 31.51
C SER A 284 -39.91 23.36 33.01
N PRO A 285 -39.43 24.51 33.48
CA PRO A 285 -39.61 24.89 34.88
C PRO A 285 -41.11 25.01 35.16
N ALA A 286 -41.60 24.17 36.08
CA ALA A 286 -42.95 24.26 36.59
C ALA A 286 -43.15 25.67 37.13
N SER A 287 -44.08 26.42 36.51
CA SER A 287 -44.57 27.70 37.01
C SER A 287 -45.24 27.45 38.38
N GLY A 288 -44.53 27.86 39.47
CA GLY A 288 -45.10 27.90 40.78
C GLY A 288 -46.27 28.87 40.80
N GLN A 289 -47.48 28.34 40.89
CA GLN A 289 -48.65 29.15 41.33
C GLN A 289 -48.55 29.32 42.82
N VAL A 290 -48.36 30.60 43.25
CA VAL A 290 -48.56 31.06 44.60
C VAL A 290 -50.08 31.34 44.76
N HIS A 291 -50.69 30.71 45.76
CA HIS A 291 -51.91 31.18 46.41
C HIS A 291 -51.68 31.31 47.90
#